data_181fc3b51357bdfee8d5bdc2b1f5e78a
#
_entry.id   181fc3b51357bdfee8d5bdc2b1f5e78a
#
_cell.length_a   1.000
_cell.length_b   1.000
_cell.length_c   1.000
_cell.angle_alpha   90.00
_cell.angle_beta   90.00
_cell.angle_gamma   90.00
#
_symmetry.space_group_name_H-M   'P 1'
#
loop_
_entity.id
_entity.type
_entity.pdbx_description
1 polymer ?
#
loop_
_entity_poly.entity_id
_entity_poly.type
_entity_poly.pdbx_seq_one_letter_code
_entity_poly.pdbx_strand_id
1 'polypeptide(L)'
;MPVPQQGRIALVTGATQGIGAAIARRLAREGATVGVNGLTHDERMRAVVADTAGFPAVGDISDPDVVGKLVDDVETTHGPIDVLVCNAAYMTMAPFLDDDEEDWWKIIDTNLAGTFYLIQAVLAGMRRAGSGNIVIIASEWGVIGWPEATAYSASKAGLISLTKTLGRELAQENITVNAVAPGVTDTPQLQVDADNAKVSLADMHEEYSRDIPIGRIGRADEIASAVALLARKDVGAFVGQTIQVNGGTTRCRA
;
A
#
# COMPACT_ATOMS: atom_id res chain seq x y z
N MET A 1 -17.74 -21.86 3.16
CA MET A 1 -16.87 -21.50 2.02
C MET A 1 -15.45 -21.52 2.52
N PRO A 2 -14.44 -21.90 1.71
CA PRO A 2 -13.05 -21.83 2.15
C PRO A 2 -12.69 -20.38 2.49
N VAL A 3 -11.90 -20.18 3.55
CA VAL A 3 -11.41 -18.86 3.97
C VAL A 3 -10.31 -18.43 3.01
N PRO A 4 -10.43 -17.31 2.26
CA PRO A 4 -9.61 -17.03 1.08
C PRO A 4 -8.11 -16.97 1.33
N GLN A 5 -7.69 -16.57 2.54
CA GLN A 5 -6.27 -16.38 2.89
C GLN A 5 -5.77 -17.40 3.93
N GLN A 6 -6.53 -18.48 4.17
CA GLN A 6 -6.19 -19.46 5.22
C GLN A 6 -4.77 -20.01 5.07
N GLY A 7 -3.97 -19.89 6.13
CA GLY A 7 -2.63 -20.43 6.24
C GLY A 7 -1.57 -19.69 5.41
N ARG A 8 -1.88 -18.49 4.88
CA ARG A 8 -0.94 -17.65 4.14
C ARG A 8 -0.24 -16.65 5.06
N ILE A 9 1.01 -16.37 4.74
CA ILE A 9 1.77 -15.28 5.39
C ILE A 9 1.62 -14.02 4.54
N ALA A 10 1.11 -12.95 5.13
CA ALA A 10 0.99 -11.65 4.49
C ALA A 10 1.88 -10.63 5.20
N LEU A 11 2.67 -9.87 4.44
CA LEU A 11 3.41 -8.71 4.95
C LEU A 11 2.76 -7.43 4.42
N VAL A 12 2.32 -6.55 5.32
CA VAL A 12 1.70 -5.27 4.97
C VAL A 12 2.57 -4.13 5.50
N THR A 13 3.09 -3.28 4.60
CA THR A 13 3.95 -2.16 5.01
C THR A 13 3.14 -0.91 5.35
N GLY A 14 3.64 -0.10 6.31
CA GLY A 14 2.91 1.04 6.82
C GLY A 14 1.56 0.66 7.44
N ALA A 15 1.51 -0.50 8.11
CA ALA A 15 0.26 -1.12 8.58
C ALA A 15 -0.18 -0.68 9.98
N THR A 16 0.48 0.30 10.58
CA THR A 16 0.18 0.75 11.94
C THR A 16 -1.04 1.67 12.04
N GLN A 17 -1.51 2.21 10.91
CA GLN A 17 -2.67 3.12 10.85
C GLN A 17 -3.31 3.15 9.44
N GLY A 18 -4.43 3.85 9.30
CA GLY A 18 -5.06 4.19 8.02
C GLY A 18 -5.34 2.98 7.13
N ILE A 19 -5.05 3.12 5.85
CA ILE A 19 -5.28 2.10 4.82
C ILE A 19 -4.53 0.80 5.17
N GLY A 20 -3.26 0.89 5.56
CA GLY A 20 -2.45 -0.28 5.88
C GLY A 20 -3.01 -1.10 7.04
N ALA A 21 -3.47 -0.45 8.11
CA ALA A 21 -4.13 -1.12 9.24
C ALA A 21 -5.45 -1.79 8.84
N ALA A 22 -6.26 -1.13 8.00
CA ALA A 22 -7.49 -1.72 7.47
C ALA A 22 -7.21 -2.96 6.60
N ILE A 23 -6.17 -2.91 5.76
CA ILE A 23 -5.71 -4.04 4.96
C ILE A 23 -5.26 -5.21 5.86
N ALA A 24 -4.41 -4.93 6.86
CA ALA A 24 -3.92 -5.95 7.79
C ALA A 24 -5.08 -6.67 8.49
N ARG A 25 -6.03 -5.91 9.05
CA ARG A 25 -7.24 -6.46 9.69
C ARG A 25 -8.10 -7.25 8.71
N ARG A 26 -8.23 -6.79 7.47
CA ARG A 26 -9.03 -7.49 6.46
C ARG A 26 -8.39 -8.83 6.07
N LEU A 27 -7.09 -8.88 5.79
CA LEU A 27 -6.40 -10.13 5.44
C LEU A 27 -6.41 -11.13 6.60
N ALA A 28 -6.24 -10.65 7.86
CA ALA A 28 -6.35 -11.50 9.04
C ALA A 28 -7.75 -12.11 9.20
N ARG A 29 -8.82 -11.32 9.02
CA ARG A 29 -10.20 -11.83 9.02
C ARG A 29 -10.45 -12.87 7.92
N GLU A 30 -9.69 -12.82 6.84
CA GLU A 30 -9.71 -13.83 5.75
C GLU A 30 -8.73 -14.99 5.97
N GLY A 31 -8.10 -15.10 7.15
CA GLY A 31 -7.32 -16.24 7.60
C GLY A 31 -5.81 -16.14 7.37
N ALA A 32 -5.28 -15.00 6.94
CA ALA A 32 -3.83 -14.80 6.85
C ALA A 32 -3.21 -14.57 8.23
N THR A 33 -1.97 -15.05 8.41
CA THR A 33 -1.08 -14.55 9.46
C THR A 33 -0.37 -13.30 8.95
N VAL A 34 -0.55 -12.15 9.63
CA VAL A 34 -0.16 -10.85 9.09
C VAL A 34 1.03 -10.27 9.83
N GLY A 35 2.10 -9.97 9.09
CA GLY A 35 3.20 -9.12 9.52
C GLY A 35 2.79 -7.64 9.38
N VAL A 36 2.77 -6.94 10.49
CA VAL A 36 2.42 -5.52 10.58
C VAL A 36 3.71 -4.71 10.56
N ASN A 37 4.05 -4.12 9.40
CA ASN A 37 5.26 -3.29 9.31
C ASN A 37 4.99 -1.83 9.68
N GLY A 38 5.97 -1.23 10.31
CA GLY A 38 6.08 0.18 10.67
C GLY A 38 7.49 0.51 11.15
N LEU A 39 7.79 1.79 11.31
CA LEU A 39 9.12 2.26 11.69
C LEU A 39 9.49 1.88 13.13
N THR A 40 8.51 1.83 14.03
CA THR A 40 8.72 1.58 15.46
C THR A 40 7.67 0.63 16.03
N HIS A 41 8.05 -0.10 17.10
CA HIS A 41 7.12 -0.96 17.84
C HIS A 41 6.34 -0.12 18.87
N ASP A 42 5.56 0.82 18.39
CA ASP A 42 4.76 1.73 19.20
C ASP A 42 3.38 1.14 19.58
N GLU A 43 2.55 1.95 20.26
CA GLU A 43 1.21 1.54 20.67
C GLU A 43 0.28 1.24 19.49
N ARG A 44 0.40 2.00 18.38
CA ARG A 44 -0.39 1.77 17.15
C ARG A 44 -0.08 0.41 16.56
N MET A 45 1.21 0.06 16.44
CA MET A 45 1.62 -1.27 15.96
C MET A 45 1.08 -2.37 16.88
N ARG A 46 1.25 -2.23 18.21
CA ARG A 46 0.74 -3.22 19.18
C ARG A 46 -0.76 -3.44 19.07
N ALA A 47 -1.53 -2.35 18.88
CA ALA A 47 -2.98 -2.45 18.70
C ALA A 47 -3.35 -3.25 17.42
N VAL A 48 -2.72 -2.96 16.28
CA VAL A 48 -3.01 -3.70 15.03
C VAL A 48 -2.54 -5.15 15.13
N VAL A 49 -1.39 -5.43 15.73
CA VAL A 49 -0.91 -6.80 15.96
C VAL A 49 -1.91 -7.57 16.84
N ALA A 50 -2.42 -6.95 17.90
CA ALA A 50 -3.44 -7.59 18.77
C ALA A 50 -4.75 -7.86 18.00
N ASP A 51 -5.24 -6.89 17.21
CA ASP A 51 -6.46 -7.04 16.43
C ASP A 51 -6.38 -8.13 15.35
N THR A 52 -5.18 -8.36 14.81
CA THR A 52 -4.94 -9.32 13.74
C THR A 52 -4.46 -10.67 14.23
N ALA A 53 -4.13 -10.82 15.52
CA ALA A 53 -3.34 -11.93 16.04
C ALA A 53 -2.08 -12.22 15.20
N GLY A 54 -1.51 -11.16 14.60
CA GLY A 54 -0.35 -11.20 13.72
C GLY A 54 0.96 -11.00 14.47
N PHE A 55 1.97 -10.51 13.78
CA PHE A 55 3.29 -10.25 14.36
C PHE A 55 3.84 -8.88 13.92
N PRO A 56 4.70 -8.25 14.76
CA PRO A 56 5.36 -7.00 14.38
C PRO A 56 6.48 -7.28 13.38
N ALA A 57 6.61 -6.41 12.37
CA ALA A 57 7.69 -6.41 11.39
C ALA A 57 8.29 -4.99 11.33
N VAL A 58 9.14 -4.66 12.31
CA VAL A 58 9.70 -3.31 12.47
C VAL A 58 10.83 -3.08 11.49
N GLY A 59 10.79 -1.97 10.76
CA GLY A 59 11.85 -1.57 9.85
C GLY A 59 11.45 -0.43 8.92
N ASP A 60 12.44 0.38 8.56
CA ASP A 60 12.32 1.41 7.53
C ASP A 60 12.50 0.77 6.16
N ILE A 61 11.50 0.89 5.31
CA ILE A 61 11.53 0.29 3.98
C ILE A 61 12.39 1.07 2.98
N SER A 62 12.79 2.29 3.29
CA SER A 62 13.70 3.08 2.45
C SER A 62 15.15 2.61 2.54
N ASP A 63 15.49 1.78 3.54
CA ASP A 63 16.80 1.19 3.73
C ASP A 63 16.84 -0.27 3.22
N PRO A 64 17.60 -0.57 2.16
CA PRO A 64 17.64 -1.92 1.58
C PRO A 64 18.21 -2.98 2.53
N ASP A 65 19.15 -2.62 3.42
CA ASP A 65 19.73 -3.57 4.38
C ASP A 65 18.70 -3.94 5.46
N VAL A 66 17.91 -2.95 5.91
CA VAL A 66 16.81 -3.16 6.85
C VAL A 66 15.73 -4.02 6.20
N VAL A 67 15.39 -3.76 4.94
CA VAL A 67 14.40 -4.56 4.19
C VAL A 67 14.85 -6.00 4.03
N GLY A 68 16.11 -6.23 3.63
CA GLY A 68 16.65 -7.58 3.49
C GLY A 68 16.52 -8.38 4.79
N LYS A 69 16.99 -7.79 5.90
CA LYS A 69 16.90 -8.42 7.22
C LYS A 69 15.44 -8.66 7.66
N LEU A 70 14.56 -7.69 7.46
CA LEU A 70 13.14 -7.80 7.81
C LEU A 70 12.47 -8.98 7.09
N VAL A 71 12.71 -9.13 5.79
CA VAL A 71 12.16 -10.24 5.00
C VAL A 71 12.74 -11.58 5.45
N ASP A 72 14.06 -11.65 5.67
CA ASP A 72 14.73 -12.87 6.16
C ASP A 72 14.19 -13.30 7.53
N ASP A 73 14.02 -12.37 8.47
CA ASP A 73 13.47 -12.62 9.80
C ASP A 73 12.02 -13.16 9.72
N VAL A 74 11.19 -12.56 8.86
CA VAL A 74 9.82 -13.02 8.62
C VAL A 74 9.79 -14.42 8.01
N GLU A 75 10.55 -14.65 6.94
CA GLU A 75 10.55 -15.95 6.24
C GLU A 75 11.12 -17.07 7.12
N THR A 76 12.13 -16.77 7.95
CA THR A 76 12.72 -17.74 8.87
C THR A 76 11.76 -18.13 9.99
N THR A 77 11.00 -17.17 10.50
CA THR A 77 10.14 -17.38 11.68
C THR A 77 8.75 -17.89 11.30
N HIS A 78 8.17 -17.42 10.19
CA HIS A 78 6.78 -17.66 9.84
C HIS A 78 6.60 -18.44 8.53
N GLY A 79 7.65 -18.56 7.73
CA GLY A 79 7.61 -19.19 6.40
C GLY A 79 7.56 -18.14 5.28
N PRO A 80 7.57 -18.60 4.01
CA PRO A 80 7.63 -17.72 2.85
C PRO A 80 6.45 -16.75 2.81
N ILE A 81 6.72 -15.51 2.41
CA ILE A 81 5.68 -14.48 2.28
C ILE A 81 4.84 -14.77 1.03
N ASP A 82 3.58 -15.16 1.24
CA ASP A 82 2.62 -15.43 0.16
C ASP A 82 2.00 -14.15 -0.44
N VAL A 83 1.81 -13.13 0.41
CA VAL A 83 1.18 -11.85 0.04
C VAL A 83 2.04 -10.71 0.51
N LEU A 84 2.54 -9.90 -0.41
CA LEU A 84 3.17 -8.62 -0.08
C LEU A 84 2.23 -7.48 -0.43
N VAL A 85 1.95 -6.58 0.54
CA VAL A 85 1.23 -5.33 0.30
C VAL A 85 2.17 -4.15 0.54
N CYS A 86 2.59 -3.49 -0.53
CA CYS A 86 3.41 -2.28 -0.49
C CYS A 86 2.49 -1.06 -0.29
N ASN A 87 2.27 -0.68 0.96
CA ASN A 87 1.37 0.42 1.33
C ASN A 87 2.11 1.59 2.00
N ALA A 88 3.24 1.37 2.66
CA ALA A 88 3.98 2.46 3.31
C ALA A 88 4.28 3.58 2.32
N ALA A 89 4.10 4.81 2.78
CA ALA A 89 4.37 6.01 1.99
C ALA A 89 4.70 7.18 2.91
N TYR A 90 5.49 8.09 2.38
CA TYR A 90 5.73 9.42 2.91
C TYR A 90 5.18 10.46 1.92
N MET A 91 4.65 11.57 2.42
CA MET A 91 4.11 12.64 1.61
C MET A 91 4.27 13.99 2.31
N THR A 92 4.76 14.96 1.57
CA THR A 92 4.66 16.39 1.86
C THR A 92 4.06 17.08 0.65
N MET A 93 3.55 18.29 0.83
CA MET A 93 2.99 19.11 -0.24
C MET A 93 3.57 20.51 -0.14
N ALA A 94 4.06 21.03 -1.26
CA ALA A 94 4.56 22.39 -1.39
C ALA A 94 4.45 22.90 -2.83
N PRO A 95 4.31 24.22 -3.07
CA PRO A 95 4.49 24.80 -4.39
C PRO A 95 5.86 24.39 -4.98
N PHE A 96 5.93 24.10 -6.26
CA PHE A 96 7.13 23.49 -6.89
C PHE A 96 8.44 24.23 -6.63
N LEU A 97 8.41 25.57 -6.55
CA LEU A 97 9.61 26.37 -6.29
C LEU A 97 10.01 26.42 -4.80
N ASP A 98 9.11 26.02 -3.92
CA ASP A 98 9.29 26.01 -2.46
C ASP A 98 9.42 24.59 -1.91
N ASP A 99 9.35 23.57 -2.79
CA ASP A 99 9.44 22.16 -2.43
C ASP A 99 10.88 21.83 -1.95
N ASP A 100 10.99 21.24 -0.77
CA ASP A 100 12.29 20.91 -0.18
C ASP A 100 12.89 19.69 -0.86
N GLU A 101 14.15 19.80 -1.30
CA GLU A 101 14.83 18.74 -2.03
C GLU A 101 15.02 17.48 -1.18
N GLU A 102 15.27 17.60 0.12
CA GLU A 102 15.43 16.46 1.03
C GLU A 102 14.11 15.71 1.20
N ASP A 103 13.00 16.43 1.40
CA ASP A 103 11.65 15.83 1.44
C ASP A 103 11.26 15.20 0.11
N TRP A 104 11.62 15.85 -1.01
CA TRP A 104 11.35 15.32 -2.35
C TRP A 104 12.01 13.95 -2.57
N TRP A 105 13.30 13.83 -2.26
CA TRP A 105 14.02 12.56 -2.37
C TRP A 105 13.52 11.53 -1.36
N LYS A 106 13.21 11.92 -0.14
CA LYS A 106 12.64 11.03 0.88
C LYS A 106 11.32 10.41 0.43
N ILE A 107 10.47 11.16 -0.29
CA ILE A 107 9.25 10.62 -0.90
C ILE A 107 9.60 9.55 -1.94
N ILE A 108 10.55 9.81 -2.82
CA ILE A 108 10.98 8.85 -3.85
C ILE A 108 11.58 7.60 -3.19
N ASP A 109 12.47 7.76 -2.23
CA ASP A 109 13.15 6.66 -1.54
C ASP A 109 12.15 5.79 -0.78
N THR A 110 11.22 6.39 -0.03
CA THR A 110 10.23 5.63 0.70
C THR A 110 9.21 4.96 -0.23
N ASN A 111 8.59 5.73 -1.14
CA ASN A 111 7.44 5.25 -1.88
C ASN A 111 7.83 4.33 -3.03
N LEU A 112 8.86 4.69 -3.79
CA LEU A 112 9.25 3.99 -5.01
C LEU A 112 10.42 3.02 -4.77
N ALA A 113 11.54 3.50 -4.23
CA ALA A 113 12.70 2.65 -3.99
C ALA A 113 12.41 1.60 -2.90
N GLY A 114 11.75 1.97 -1.81
CA GLY A 114 11.34 1.03 -0.76
C GLY A 114 10.42 -0.08 -1.27
N THR A 115 9.48 0.26 -2.16
CA THR A 115 8.64 -0.76 -2.83
C THR A 115 9.49 -1.69 -3.71
N PHE A 116 10.47 -1.15 -4.43
CA PHE A 116 11.39 -1.96 -5.23
C PHE A 116 12.21 -2.91 -4.35
N TYR A 117 12.81 -2.43 -3.25
CA TYR A 117 13.60 -3.27 -2.33
C TYR A 117 12.77 -4.41 -1.72
N LEU A 118 11.55 -4.12 -1.27
CA LEU A 118 10.64 -5.12 -0.72
C LEU A 118 10.30 -6.21 -1.74
N ILE A 119 9.93 -5.82 -2.96
CA ILE A 119 9.60 -6.79 -4.01
C ILE A 119 10.82 -7.65 -4.32
N GLN A 120 12.00 -7.04 -4.48
CA GLN A 120 13.23 -7.78 -4.75
C GLN A 120 13.56 -8.80 -3.65
N ALA A 121 13.38 -8.42 -2.38
CA ALA A 121 13.66 -9.29 -1.24
C ALA A 121 12.71 -10.49 -1.16
N VAL A 122 11.39 -10.29 -1.36
CA VAL A 122 10.42 -11.40 -1.26
C VAL A 122 10.41 -12.34 -2.46
N LEU A 123 10.89 -11.91 -3.63
CA LEU A 123 10.83 -12.71 -4.86
C LEU A 123 11.54 -14.05 -4.76
N ALA A 124 12.65 -14.12 -4.04
CA ALA A 124 13.35 -15.38 -3.85
C ALA A 124 12.50 -16.41 -3.11
N GLY A 125 11.78 -16.00 -2.06
CA GLY A 125 10.83 -16.84 -1.31
C GLY A 125 9.64 -17.26 -2.16
N MET A 126 9.00 -16.31 -2.86
CA MET A 126 7.86 -16.58 -3.74
C MET A 126 8.22 -17.56 -4.88
N ARG A 127 9.41 -17.42 -5.48
CA ARG A 127 9.92 -18.35 -6.50
C ARG A 127 10.13 -19.74 -5.93
N ARG A 128 10.71 -19.87 -4.74
CA ARG A 128 10.84 -21.18 -4.06
C ARG A 128 9.48 -21.82 -3.75
N ALA A 129 8.49 -21.01 -3.38
CA ALA A 129 7.12 -21.46 -3.11
C ALA A 129 6.31 -21.74 -4.39
N GLY A 130 6.78 -21.27 -5.56
CA GLY A 130 6.10 -21.43 -6.86
C GLY A 130 4.82 -20.58 -6.99
N SER A 131 4.61 -19.59 -6.13
CA SER A 131 3.46 -18.67 -6.18
C SER A 131 3.67 -17.44 -5.30
N GLY A 132 3.01 -16.33 -5.61
CA GLY A 132 2.98 -15.12 -4.81
C GLY A 132 1.94 -14.10 -5.31
N ASN A 133 1.49 -13.22 -4.41
CA ASN A 133 0.66 -12.09 -4.79
C ASN A 133 1.27 -10.80 -4.23
N ILE A 134 1.54 -9.85 -5.10
CA ILE A 134 2.06 -8.53 -4.75
C ILE A 134 0.99 -7.49 -5.08
N VAL A 135 0.58 -6.71 -4.09
CA VAL A 135 -0.38 -5.62 -4.25
C VAL A 135 0.26 -4.30 -3.85
N ILE A 136 0.34 -3.37 -4.78
CA ILE A 136 0.98 -2.07 -4.60
C ILE A 136 -0.10 -1.01 -4.38
N ILE A 137 0.02 -0.18 -3.34
CA ILE A 137 -0.86 0.95 -3.13
C ILE A 137 -0.29 2.16 -3.87
N ALA A 138 -0.85 2.40 -5.05
CA ALA A 138 -0.58 3.58 -5.86
C ALA A 138 -1.41 4.78 -5.36
N SER A 139 -1.92 5.61 -6.26
CA SER A 139 -2.85 6.72 -5.99
C SER A 139 -3.49 7.17 -7.30
N GLU A 140 -4.67 7.76 -7.24
CA GLU A 140 -5.23 8.49 -8.39
C GLU A 140 -4.32 9.66 -8.81
N TRP A 141 -3.58 10.27 -7.87
CA TRP A 141 -2.62 11.33 -8.20
C TRP A 141 -1.43 10.84 -9.03
N GLY A 142 -1.13 9.55 -9.00
CA GLY A 142 -0.19 8.93 -9.95
C GLY A 142 -0.75 8.80 -11.37
N VAL A 143 -2.07 8.99 -11.55
CA VAL A 143 -2.74 8.94 -12.87
C VAL A 143 -2.94 10.35 -13.43
N ILE A 144 -3.42 11.28 -12.58
CA ILE A 144 -3.84 12.62 -13.03
C ILE A 144 -2.88 13.74 -12.61
N GLY A 145 -1.90 13.45 -11.73
CA GLY A 145 -1.15 14.47 -11.03
C GLY A 145 -1.99 15.21 -9.98
N TRP A 146 -1.32 16.02 -9.14
CA TRP A 146 -2.00 16.90 -8.20
C TRP A 146 -1.12 18.11 -7.90
N PRO A 147 -1.68 19.34 -7.84
CA PRO A 147 -0.92 20.52 -7.46
C PRO A 147 -0.17 20.31 -6.14
N GLU A 148 1.02 20.84 -6.03
CA GLU A 148 1.87 20.81 -4.83
C GLU A 148 2.35 19.39 -4.39
N ALA A 149 1.98 18.33 -5.10
CA ALA A 149 2.35 16.94 -4.79
C ALA A 149 3.30 16.34 -5.83
N THR A 150 4.36 17.05 -6.21
CA THR A 150 5.23 16.69 -7.35
C THR A 150 5.92 15.34 -7.17
N ALA A 151 6.67 15.15 -6.08
CA ALA A 151 7.36 13.89 -5.78
C ALA A 151 6.39 12.73 -5.54
N TYR A 152 5.32 13.00 -4.78
CA TYR A 152 4.32 11.98 -4.48
C TYR A 152 3.65 11.47 -5.75
N SER A 153 3.14 12.38 -6.61
CA SER A 153 2.51 12.01 -7.88
C SER A 153 3.47 11.26 -8.80
N ALA A 154 4.73 11.70 -8.89
CA ALA A 154 5.77 11.03 -9.67
C ALA A 154 6.05 9.61 -9.12
N SER A 155 6.21 9.46 -7.80
CA SER A 155 6.42 8.15 -7.16
C SER A 155 5.27 7.20 -7.44
N LYS A 156 4.01 7.67 -7.32
CA LYS A 156 2.81 6.85 -7.54
C LYS A 156 2.60 6.50 -9.02
N ALA A 157 2.96 7.39 -9.95
CA ALA A 157 3.00 7.08 -11.39
C ALA A 157 4.08 6.01 -11.69
N GLY A 158 5.26 6.11 -11.07
CA GLY A 158 6.31 5.10 -11.14
C GLY A 158 5.83 3.72 -10.66
N LEU A 159 5.09 3.66 -9.55
CA LEU A 159 4.51 2.42 -9.03
C LEU A 159 3.47 1.80 -9.99
N ILE A 160 2.66 2.61 -10.67
CA ILE A 160 1.72 2.14 -11.70
C ILE A 160 2.48 1.51 -12.86
N SER A 161 3.58 2.13 -13.31
CA SER A 161 4.42 1.59 -14.38
C SER A 161 5.15 0.32 -13.93
N LEU A 162 5.72 0.30 -12.72
CA LEU A 162 6.37 -0.86 -12.11
C LEU A 162 5.41 -2.06 -12.03
N THR A 163 4.15 -1.82 -11.62
CA THR A 163 3.10 -2.84 -11.57
C THR A 163 2.89 -3.51 -12.92
N LYS A 164 2.81 -2.74 -14.01
CA LYS A 164 2.62 -3.25 -15.37
C LYS A 164 3.82 -4.08 -15.83
N THR A 165 5.03 -3.61 -15.54
CA THR A 165 6.27 -4.27 -15.93
C THR A 165 6.42 -5.60 -15.21
N LEU A 166 6.37 -5.58 -13.87
CA LEU A 166 6.53 -6.80 -13.07
C LEU A 166 5.38 -7.79 -13.25
N GLY A 167 4.16 -7.32 -13.43
CA GLY A 167 3.03 -8.19 -13.77
C GLY A 167 3.33 -9.04 -15.01
N ARG A 168 3.83 -8.42 -16.08
CA ARG A 168 4.21 -9.14 -17.30
C ARG A 168 5.42 -10.07 -17.12
N GLU A 169 6.41 -9.62 -16.35
CA GLU A 169 7.65 -10.37 -16.15
C GLU A 169 7.44 -11.63 -15.31
N LEU A 170 6.64 -11.53 -14.23
CA LEU A 170 6.50 -12.58 -13.22
C LEU A 170 5.29 -13.50 -13.42
N ALA A 171 4.41 -13.19 -14.38
CA ALA A 171 3.18 -13.97 -14.59
C ALA A 171 3.43 -15.46 -14.85
N GLN A 172 4.46 -15.81 -15.61
CA GLN A 172 4.80 -17.21 -15.92
C GLN A 172 5.36 -17.97 -14.71
N GLU A 173 5.78 -17.24 -13.67
CA GLU A 173 6.25 -17.80 -12.41
C GLU A 173 5.11 -17.99 -11.39
N ASN A 174 3.84 -17.80 -11.80
CA ASN A 174 2.65 -17.82 -10.94
C ASN A 174 2.73 -16.77 -9.80
N ILE A 175 3.38 -15.62 -10.08
CA ILE A 175 3.45 -14.48 -9.19
C ILE A 175 2.66 -13.35 -9.84
N THR A 176 1.60 -12.89 -9.17
CA THR A 176 0.79 -11.77 -9.66
C THR A 176 1.25 -10.46 -9.04
N VAL A 177 1.32 -9.41 -9.85
CA VAL A 177 1.61 -8.04 -9.40
C VAL A 177 0.50 -7.14 -9.89
N ASN A 178 -0.21 -6.49 -8.96
CA ASN A 178 -1.30 -5.58 -9.25
C ASN A 178 -1.23 -4.35 -8.34
N ALA A 179 -1.93 -3.29 -8.69
CA ALA A 179 -2.03 -2.09 -7.88
C ALA A 179 -3.49 -1.73 -7.56
N VAL A 180 -3.66 -1.08 -6.44
CA VAL A 180 -4.87 -0.32 -6.11
C VAL A 180 -4.49 1.16 -6.12
N ALA A 181 -5.28 2.00 -6.76
CA ALA A 181 -5.12 3.46 -6.80
C ALA A 181 -6.30 4.10 -6.04
N PRO A 182 -6.13 4.38 -4.75
CA PRO A 182 -7.13 5.09 -3.97
C PRO A 182 -7.30 6.54 -4.44
N GLY A 183 -8.50 7.07 -4.28
CA GLY A 183 -8.75 8.50 -4.19
C GLY A 183 -8.57 9.00 -2.76
N VAL A 184 -9.07 10.21 -2.50
CA VAL A 184 -9.08 10.77 -1.15
C VAL A 184 -9.82 9.80 -0.22
N THR A 185 -9.13 9.40 0.85
CA THR A 185 -9.60 8.35 1.77
C THR A 185 -9.52 8.85 3.21
N ASP A 186 -10.57 8.61 3.98
CA ASP A 186 -10.62 8.94 5.40
C ASP A 186 -9.57 8.14 6.19
N THR A 187 -8.53 8.83 6.61
CA THR A 187 -7.38 8.27 7.34
C THR A 187 -6.85 9.33 8.30
N PRO A 188 -6.01 8.95 9.30
CA PRO A 188 -5.37 9.91 10.19
C PRO A 188 -4.55 11.00 9.48
N GLN A 189 -4.07 10.75 8.25
CA GLN A 189 -3.36 11.75 7.45
C GLN A 189 -4.26 12.96 7.14
N LEU A 190 -5.54 12.73 6.91
CA LEU A 190 -6.47 13.81 6.57
C LEU A 190 -6.64 14.84 7.71
N GLN A 191 -6.48 14.40 8.98
CA GLN A 191 -6.43 15.33 10.10
C GLN A 191 -5.17 16.21 10.05
N VAL A 192 -4.02 15.62 9.70
CA VAL A 192 -2.76 16.38 9.55
C VAL A 192 -2.89 17.39 8.41
N ASP A 193 -3.52 17.01 7.32
CA ASP A 193 -3.74 17.90 6.17
C ASP A 193 -4.69 19.04 6.54
N ALA A 194 -5.76 18.76 7.29
CA ALA A 194 -6.70 19.78 7.80
C ALA A 194 -6.01 20.77 8.75
N ASP A 195 -5.18 20.27 9.68
CA ASP A 195 -4.43 21.09 10.62
C ASP A 195 -3.44 22.02 9.88
N ASN A 196 -2.73 21.50 8.87
CA ASN A 196 -1.81 22.27 8.03
C ASN A 196 -2.55 23.36 7.21
N ALA A 197 -3.71 23.02 6.66
CA ALA A 197 -4.56 23.95 5.93
C ALA A 197 -5.32 24.93 6.85
N LYS A 198 -5.27 24.75 8.18
CA LYS A 198 -5.99 25.54 9.20
C LYS A 198 -7.50 25.55 8.99
N VAL A 199 -8.05 24.42 8.57
CA VAL A 199 -9.49 24.18 8.44
C VAL A 199 -9.93 23.05 9.37
N SER A 200 -11.25 22.93 9.62
CA SER A 200 -11.72 21.76 10.35
C SER A 200 -11.69 20.49 9.48
N LEU A 201 -11.53 19.31 10.11
CA LEU A 201 -11.62 18.05 9.39
C LEU A 201 -12.96 17.90 8.65
N ALA A 202 -14.05 18.42 9.22
CA ALA A 202 -15.37 18.38 8.60
C ALA A 202 -15.44 19.24 7.32
N ASP A 203 -14.85 20.45 7.36
CA ASP A 203 -14.79 21.33 6.18
C ASP A 203 -13.93 20.68 5.08
N MET A 204 -12.80 20.06 5.45
CA MET A 204 -11.95 19.35 4.49
C MET A 204 -12.67 18.14 3.87
N HIS A 205 -13.42 17.37 4.66
CA HIS A 205 -14.27 16.30 4.14
C HIS A 205 -15.30 16.82 3.14
N GLU A 206 -15.96 17.94 3.46
CA GLU A 206 -16.95 18.55 2.58
C GLU A 206 -16.30 19.05 1.28
N GLU A 207 -15.15 19.72 1.37
CA GLU A 207 -14.43 20.24 0.22
C GLU A 207 -14.05 19.13 -0.75
N TYR A 208 -13.38 18.07 -0.28
CA TYR A 208 -13.01 16.94 -1.13
C TYR A 208 -14.23 16.19 -1.69
N SER A 209 -15.31 16.09 -0.91
CA SER A 209 -16.50 15.34 -1.33
C SER A 209 -17.23 15.97 -2.52
N ARG A 210 -17.08 17.29 -2.74
CA ARG A 210 -17.77 18.03 -3.83
C ARG A 210 -17.38 17.51 -5.21
N ASP A 211 -16.13 17.12 -5.40
CA ASP A 211 -15.60 16.70 -6.68
C ASP A 211 -15.63 15.17 -6.88
N ILE A 212 -16.03 14.42 -5.85
CA ILE A 212 -16.12 12.97 -5.92
C ILE A 212 -17.55 12.54 -6.31
N PRO A 213 -17.75 11.85 -7.45
CA PRO A 213 -19.09 11.49 -7.94
C PRO A 213 -19.99 10.73 -6.97
N ILE A 214 -19.42 9.88 -6.09
CA ILE A 214 -20.22 9.20 -5.05
C ILE A 214 -20.62 10.12 -3.88
N GLY A 215 -20.23 11.41 -3.90
CA GLY A 215 -20.63 12.42 -2.92
C GLY A 215 -19.97 12.29 -1.54
N ARG A 216 -18.86 11.55 -1.42
CA ARG A 216 -18.09 11.39 -0.20
C ARG A 216 -16.66 10.95 -0.49
N ILE A 217 -15.75 11.17 0.43
CA ILE A 217 -14.42 10.55 0.42
C ILE A 217 -14.51 9.02 0.61
N GLY A 218 -13.47 8.29 0.21
CA GLY A 218 -13.34 6.85 0.38
C GLY A 218 -13.15 6.45 1.84
N ARG A 219 -13.40 5.18 2.15
CA ARG A 219 -13.09 4.57 3.45
C ARG A 219 -11.94 3.58 3.30
N ALA A 220 -11.08 3.50 4.32
CA ALA A 220 -9.94 2.57 4.32
C ALA A 220 -10.37 1.10 4.11
N ASP A 221 -11.55 0.70 4.60
CA ASP A 221 -12.11 -0.65 4.40
C ASP A 221 -12.50 -0.94 2.93
N GLU A 222 -12.83 0.07 2.15
CA GLU A 222 -13.12 -0.09 0.72
C GLU A 222 -11.84 -0.41 -0.06
N ILE A 223 -10.73 0.26 0.30
CA ILE A 223 -9.41 -0.03 -0.24
C ILE A 223 -8.96 -1.44 0.18
N ALA A 224 -9.11 -1.77 1.46
CA ALA A 224 -8.77 -3.10 1.99
C ALA A 224 -9.55 -4.22 1.28
N SER A 225 -10.79 -3.97 0.86
CA SER A 225 -11.59 -4.93 0.11
C SER A 225 -11.05 -5.20 -1.29
N ALA A 226 -10.58 -4.16 -1.99
CA ALA A 226 -9.93 -4.30 -3.29
C ALA A 226 -8.59 -5.06 -3.18
N VAL A 227 -7.79 -4.74 -2.14
CA VAL A 227 -6.54 -5.45 -1.86
C VAL A 227 -6.80 -6.93 -1.57
N ALA A 228 -7.79 -7.24 -0.72
CA ALA A 228 -8.14 -8.62 -0.38
C ALA A 228 -8.60 -9.41 -1.61
N LEU A 229 -9.32 -8.78 -2.55
CA LEU A 229 -9.68 -9.40 -3.83
C LEU A 229 -8.42 -9.76 -4.62
N LEU A 230 -7.49 -8.81 -4.81
CA LEU A 230 -6.26 -9.02 -5.60
C LEU A 230 -5.29 -10.01 -4.95
N ALA A 231 -5.36 -10.19 -3.63
CA ALA A 231 -4.55 -11.16 -2.89
C ALA A 231 -5.07 -12.61 -2.99
N ARG A 232 -6.23 -12.86 -3.60
CA ARG A 232 -6.81 -14.22 -3.70
C ARG A 232 -6.10 -15.04 -4.77
N LYS A 233 -6.01 -16.35 -4.53
CA LYS A 233 -5.43 -17.31 -5.49
C LYS A 233 -6.34 -17.59 -6.70
N ASP A 234 -7.66 -17.42 -6.53
CA ASP A 234 -8.65 -17.73 -7.58
C ASP A 234 -8.91 -16.57 -8.57
N VAL A 235 -8.17 -15.46 -8.43
CA VAL A 235 -8.24 -14.31 -9.36
C VAL A 235 -6.95 -14.14 -10.18
N GLY A 236 -6.25 -15.21 -10.49
CA GLY A 236 -4.94 -15.21 -11.15
C GLY A 236 -4.88 -14.54 -12.53
N ALA A 237 -6.01 -14.22 -13.15
CA ALA A 237 -6.07 -13.46 -14.39
C ALA A 237 -5.86 -11.93 -14.21
N PHE A 238 -5.89 -11.43 -12.97
CA PHE A 238 -5.49 -10.05 -12.69
C PHE A 238 -3.95 -9.98 -12.66
N VAL A 239 -3.37 -9.43 -13.71
CA VAL A 239 -1.92 -9.30 -13.88
C VAL A 239 -1.60 -7.92 -14.44
N GLY A 240 -0.76 -7.16 -13.73
CA GLY A 240 -0.35 -5.82 -14.14
C GLY A 240 -1.48 -4.78 -14.15
N GLN A 241 -2.57 -5.04 -13.42
CA GLN A 241 -3.73 -4.16 -13.38
C GLN A 241 -3.60 -3.11 -12.28
N THR A 242 -4.15 -1.91 -12.53
CA THR A 242 -4.33 -0.87 -11.52
C THR A 242 -5.83 -0.63 -11.35
N ILE A 243 -6.37 -1.01 -10.19
CA ILE A 243 -7.79 -0.82 -9.86
C ILE A 243 -7.97 0.53 -9.20
N GLN A 244 -8.78 1.40 -9.82
CA GLN A 244 -9.18 2.68 -9.25
C GLN A 244 -10.26 2.47 -8.18
N VAL A 245 -10.00 2.96 -6.96
CA VAL A 245 -10.97 2.95 -5.85
C VAL A 245 -11.08 4.38 -5.32
N ASN A 246 -11.74 5.23 -6.09
CA ASN A 246 -11.73 6.69 -5.93
C ASN A 246 -13.12 7.33 -6.07
N GLY A 247 -14.19 6.56 -5.95
CA GLY A 247 -15.54 7.10 -6.02
C GLY A 247 -15.96 7.69 -7.37
N GLY A 248 -15.16 7.43 -8.43
CA GLY A 248 -15.44 7.91 -9.80
C GLY A 248 -14.75 9.21 -10.17
N THR A 249 -13.85 9.75 -9.34
CA THR A 249 -13.12 11.00 -9.58
C THR A 249 -12.32 10.93 -10.88
N THR A 250 -11.66 9.81 -11.14
CA THR A 250 -10.91 9.62 -12.38
C THR A 250 -11.45 8.45 -13.19
N ARG A 251 -11.36 8.56 -14.50
CA ARG A 251 -11.69 7.48 -15.43
C ARG A 251 -10.43 7.12 -16.20
N CYS A 252 -9.89 5.93 -15.98
CA CYS A 252 -8.89 5.39 -16.88
C CYS A 252 -9.56 5.07 -18.23
N ARG A 253 -9.08 5.64 -19.32
CA ARG A 253 -9.44 5.14 -20.64
C ARG A 253 -8.76 3.78 -20.81
N ALA A 254 -9.55 2.77 -21.15
CA ALA A 254 -9.06 1.47 -21.55
C ALA A 254 -8.21 1.58 -22.82
#